data_f2e38ae301708663c7d3f2a3e04f1827
#
_entry.id   f2e38ae301708663c7d3f2a3e04f1827
#
_cell.length_a   1.000
_cell.length_b   1.000
_cell.length_c   1.000
_cell.angle_alpha   90.00
_cell.angle_beta   90.00
_cell.angle_gamma   90.00
#
_symmetry.space_group_name_H-M   'P 1'
#
loop_
_entity.id
_entity.type
_entity.pdbx_description
1 polymer ?
#
loop_
_entity_poly.entity_id
_entity_poly.type
_entity_poly.pdbx_seq_one_letter_code
_entity_poly.pdbx_strand_id
1 'polypeptide(L)'
;MSTPQPESDSNKYEQSPSDIDYHEYFIMKDNIIYKIFVGKDKDNITIQVRNYMIMFNYYSKYLPKFKFERLDDAYDYIVGIFDDNKAKIDTIIQNKYLKMILYPNYEKEIELSLSFNKENKDFIKTEIIKLKNDMNDLKTENKNLKRDISILKSYHNNAKDIDLLSDISTDSFAHSAITNTFLTFKAINETLYLIYATLDNSIICYDIEKQKKIRELKNYHSEFITNFRHYLDEQNKRDLVMSISKDDNNIRVWNIKTWECVSNVNANRSGWIYSACFLKDNTNKNYIVSSNINWEGSTESIKVYNFNSKKAKEIRGSNERTFIVDSYYDNITSKSYIISGNENYVKSYDFNKNELYHKYHDGENGGHFCVEINNVTEILKLIESCEDGNIRIWNFDSGTLLSKIKVSEVCLYGFCLFSNNYLYVGSQDKIMRLVDISNGVIVKSLQGHKDQVLTIKKIEHAQYGECLITQGWVDDQIKLWVNKNNC
;
A
#
# COMPACT_ATOMS: atom_id res chain seq x y z
N MET A 1 2.71 51.67 -36.96
CA MET A 1 2.50 50.69 -38.03
C MET A 1 2.67 49.32 -37.41
N SER A 2 1.57 48.77 -36.99
CA SER A 2 1.46 47.43 -36.38
C SER A 2 0.88 46.50 -37.38
N THR A 3 1.61 45.45 -37.74
CA THR A 3 1.17 44.37 -38.59
C THR A 3 0.16 43.49 -37.84
N PRO A 4 -0.96 43.05 -38.46
CA PRO A 4 -1.89 42.15 -37.84
C PRO A 4 -1.39 40.71 -37.92
N GLN A 5 -1.50 39.99 -36.81
CA GLN A 5 -1.35 38.55 -36.79
C GLN A 5 -2.56 37.86 -37.44
N PRO A 6 -2.37 36.70 -38.08
CA PRO A 6 -3.50 35.97 -38.65
C PRO A 6 -4.28 35.27 -37.53
N GLU A 7 -5.57 35.50 -37.50
CA GLU A 7 -6.54 34.75 -36.70
C GLU A 7 -6.52 33.27 -37.13
N SER A 8 -6.28 32.40 -36.17
CA SER A 8 -6.39 30.97 -36.34
C SER A 8 -7.88 30.56 -36.37
N ASP A 9 -8.40 30.27 -37.55
CA ASP A 9 -9.69 29.63 -37.78
C ASP A 9 -9.66 28.17 -37.28
N SER A 10 -9.74 27.96 -35.95
CA SER A 10 -9.79 26.65 -35.32
C SER A 10 -11.09 26.37 -34.54
N ASN A 11 -12.22 26.94 -34.96
CA ASN A 11 -13.49 26.72 -34.27
C ASN A 11 -14.65 26.47 -35.27
N LYS A 12 -14.56 25.36 -36.01
CA LYS A 12 -15.70 24.93 -36.87
C LYS A 12 -16.05 23.45 -36.79
N TYR A 13 -15.54 22.66 -35.87
CA TYR A 13 -15.92 21.24 -35.76
C TYR A 13 -15.98 20.73 -34.28
N GLU A 14 -16.71 21.45 -33.46
CA GLU A 14 -17.22 20.90 -32.21
C GLU A 14 -18.67 21.36 -31.99
N GLN A 15 -19.58 20.83 -32.79
CA GLN A 15 -20.95 20.66 -32.33
C GLN A 15 -20.99 19.34 -31.56
N SER A 16 -21.02 19.44 -30.25
CA SER A 16 -21.32 18.33 -29.35
C SER A 16 -22.70 17.74 -29.71
N PRO A 17 -22.91 16.42 -29.61
CA PRO A 17 -24.19 15.78 -29.92
C PRO A 17 -25.28 16.05 -28.86
N SER A 18 -25.34 17.22 -28.26
CA SER A 18 -26.24 17.51 -27.14
C SER A 18 -27.69 17.80 -27.48
N ASP A 19 -28.07 17.86 -28.76
CA ASP A 19 -29.43 18.23 -29.19
C ASP A 19 -30.14 17.19 -30.06
N ILE A 20 -29.64 15.97 -30.15
CA ILE A 20 -30.25 14.90 -30.93
C ILE A 20 -30.66 13.77 -29.95
N ASP A 21 -31.95 13.48 -29.91
CA ASP A 21 -32.49 12.35 -29.18
C ASP A 21 -32.14 11.06 -29.90
N TYR A 22 -31.36 10.16 -29.26
CA TYR A 22 -30.91 8.93 -29.86
C TYR A 22 -31.41 7.72 -29.08
N HIS A 23 -31.94 6.72 -29.82
CA HIS A 23 -32.15 5.38 -29.32
C HIS A 23 -31.02 4.46 -29.81
N GLU A 24 -30.50 3.62 -28.95
CA GLU A 24 -29.42 2.69 -29.26
C GLU A 24 -29.93 1.25 -29.31
N TYR A 25 -29.58 0.53 -30.36
CA TYR A 25 -29.95 -0.88 -30.57
C TYR A 25 -28.74 -1.69 -30.95
N PHE A 26 -28.84 -3.01 -30.76
CA PHE A 26 -27.81 -3.97 -31.11
C PHE A 26 -28.38 -5.07 -31.95
N ILE A 27 -27.82 -5.29 -33.13
CA ILE A 27 -28.20 -6.39 -34.04
C ILE A 27 -26.97 -7.25 -34.28
N MET A 28 -27.12 -8.58 -34.10
CA MET A 28 -26.08 -9.55 -34.41
C MET A 28 -26.24 -10.07 -35.83
N LYS A 29 -25.17 -10.06 -36.62
CA LYS A 29 -25.06 -10.71 -37.92
C LYS A 29 -23.69 -11.32 -38.11
N ASP A 30 -23.60 -12.59 -38.50
CA ASP A 30 -22.36 -13.31 -38.77
C ASP A 30 -21.35 -13.24 -37.61
N ASN A 31 -21.82 -13.40 -36.34
CA ASN A 31 -21.09 -13.24 -35.10
C ASN A 31 -20.48 -11.84 -34.84
N ILE A 32 -20.95 -10.84 -35.56
CA ILE A 32 -20.57 -9.43 -35.35
C ILE A 32 -21.78 -8.69 -34.77
N ILE A 33 -21.55 -7.93 -33.72
CA ILE A 33 -22.55 -7.07 -33.09
C ILE A 33 -22.47 -5.69 -33.76
N TYR A 34 -23.57 -5.27 -34.34
CA TYR A 34 -23.72 -3.93 -34.92
C TYR A 34 -24.51 -3.05 -33.96
N LYS A 35 -23.92 -1.91 -33.62
CA LYS A 35 -24.57 -0.88 -32.82
C LYS A 35 -25.29 0.07 -33.77
N ILE A 36 -26.58 0.25 -33.53
CA ILE A 36 -27.46 1.07 -34.38
C ILE A 36 -27.94 2.23 -33.55
N PHE A 37 -27.85 3.42 -34.14
CA PHE A 37 -28.36 4.63 -33.54
C PHE A 37 -29.51 5.14 -34.42
N VAL A 38 -30.67 5.29 -33.82
CA VAL A 38 -31.83 5.93 -34.46
C VAL A 38 -32.02 7.27 -33.77
N GLY A 39 -31.81 8.34 -34.52
CA GLY A 39 -31.94 9.68 -34.01
C GLY A 39 -32.81 10.54 -34.91
N LYS A 40 -33.32 11.65 -34.38
CA LYS A 40 -34.01 12.67 -35.17
C LYS A 40 -33.46 14.06 -34.88
N ASP A 41 -33.40 14.88 -35.89
CA ASP A 41 -33.22 16.31 -35.79
C ASP A 41 -34.50 17.04 -36.23
N LYS A 42 -34.44 18.36 -36.40
CA LYS A 42 -35.63 19.16 -36.79
C LYS A 42 -36.29 18.72 -38.08
N ASP A 43 -35.49 18.18 -39.01
CA ASP A 43 -35.94 17.94 -40.42
C ASP A 43 -35.72 16.49 -40.87
N ASN A 44 -34.99 15.67 -40.07
CA ASN A 44 -34.54 14.35 -40.55
C ASN A 44 -34.59 13.28 -39.44
N ILE A 45 -34.82 12.05 -39.89
CA ILE A 45 -34.56 10.83 -39.08
C ILE A 45 -33.24 10.24 -39.56
N THR A 46 -32.32 9.96 -38.66
CA THR A 46 -31.00 9.43 -38.97
C THR A 46 -30.88 8.02 -38.39
N ILE A 47 -30.52 7.05 -39.22
CA ILE A 47 -30.16 5.71 -38.80
C ILE A 47 -28.67 5.54 -39.06
N GLN A 48 -27.90 5.36 -38.02
CA GLN A 48 -26.46 5.08 -38.09
C GLN A 48 -26.22 3.65 -37.64
N VAL A 49 -25.45 2.91 -38.40
CA VAL A 49 -24.99 1.57 -38.02
C VAL A 49 -23.48 1.62 -37.82
N ARG A 50 -23.06 1.34 -36.63
CA ARG A 50 -21.63 1.24 -36.28
C ARG A 50 -21.29 -0.21 -36.00
N ASN A 51 -20.25 -0.71 -36.63
CA ASN A 51 -19.48 -1.80 -36.09
C ASN A 51 -18.08 -1.26 -35.76
N TYR A 52 -17.21 -2.07 -35.17
CA TYR A 52 -15.85 -1.66 -34.82
C TYR A 52 -14.98 -1.21 -36.02
N MET A 53 -15.47 -1.28 -37.24
CA MET A 53 -14.69 -0.94 -38.45
C MET A 53 -15.38 -0.03 -39.48
N ILE A 54 -16.72 0.06 -39.51
CA ILE A 54 -17.43 0.77 -40.56
C ILE A 54 -18.62 1.53 -39.99
N MET A 55 -18.80 2.77 -40.42
CA MET A 55 -19.95 3.61 -40.10
C MET A 55 -20.75 3.89 -41.35
N PHE A 56 -22.06 3.59 -41.33
CA PHE A 56 -23.02 3.92 -42.39
C PHE A 56 -24.01 4.95 -41.83
N ASN A 57 -24.23 6.03 -42.58
CA ASN A 57 -25.22 7.05 -42.27
C ASN A 57 -26.33 7.02 -43.32
N TYR A 58 -27.56 7.05 -42.84
CA TYR A 58 -28.73 7.17 -43.70
C TYR A 58 -29.50 8.42 -43.30
N TYR A 59 -29.72 9.33 -44.28
CA TYR A 59 -30.51 10.52 -44.10
C TYR A 59 -31.90 10.32 -44.71
N SER A 60 -32.94 10.60 -43.92
CA SER A 60 -34.33 10.23 -44.20
C SER A 60 -35.02 10.99 -45.37
N LYS A 61 -34.30 11.85 -46.11
CA LYS A 61 -34.86 12.52 -47.30
C LYS A 61 -35.53 11.57 -48.31
N TYR A 62 -35.44 10.25 -48.06
CA TYR A 62 -35.93 9.18 -48.91
C TYR A 62 -36.72 8.10 -48.16
N LEU A 63 -37.54 8.46 -47.16
CA LEU A 63 -38.61 7.58 -46.68
C LEU A 63 -39.93 7.87 -47.41
N PRO A 64 -40.01 7.73 -48.77
CA PRO A 64 -41.17 8.16 -49.54
C PRO A 64 -42.36 7.22 -49.45
N LYS A 65 -42.28 6.17 -48.62
CA LYS A 65 -43.33 5.15 -48.47
C LYS A 65 -44.12 5.26 -47.17
N PHE A 66 -43.66 6.06 -46.22
CA PHE A 66 -44.41 6.28 -44.98
C PHE A 66 -45.32 7.49 -45.16
N LYS A 67 -46.63 7.27 -45.08
CA LYS A 67 -47.62 8.34 -45.06
C LYS A 67 -47.76 8.93 -43.65
N PHE A 68 -46.64 9.44 -43.11
CA PHE A 68 -46.70 10.18 -41.87
C PHE A 68 -46.74 11.67 -42.15
N GLU A 69 -47.69 12.37 -41.54
CA GLU A 69 -47.83 13.82 -41.68
C GLU A 69 -46.83 14.58 -40.82
N ARG A 70 -46.32 13.90 -39.75
CA ARG A 70 -45.40 14.48 -38.81
C ARG A 70 -44.13 13.63 -38.70
N LEU A 71 -42.99 14.30 -38.55
CA LEU A 71 -41.68 13.65 -38.39
C LEU A 71 -41.62 12.80 -37.13
N ASP A 72 -42.25 13.30 -36.04
CA ASP A 72 -42.33 12.61 -34.76
C ASP A 72 -43.00 11.24 -34.88
N ASP A 73 -44.16 11.19 -35.58
CA ASP A 73 -44.94 9.96 -35.79
C ASP A 73 -44.12 8.92 -36.59
N ALA A 74 -43.34 9.40 -37.56
CA ALA A 74 -42.43 8.54 -38.35
C ALA A 74 -41.26 8.03 -37.50
N TYR A 75 -40.73 8.88 -36.64
CA TYR A 75 -39.64 8.53 -35.73
C TYR A 75 -40.07 7.47 -34.71
N ASP A 76 -41.18 7.70 -34.02
CA ASP A 76 -41.72 6.80 -33.05
C ASP A 76 -42.08 5.43 -33.65
N TYR A 77 -42.57 5.42 -34.86
CA TYR A 77 -42.83 4.20 -35.61
C TYR A 77 -41.56 3.40 -35.91
N ILE A 78 -40.48 4.06 -36.35
CA ILE A 78 -39.18 3.43 -36.62
C ILE A 78 -38.57 2.91 -35.31
N VAL A 79 -38.60 3.70 -34.25
CA VAL A 79 -38.12 3.32 -32.91
C VAL A 79 -38.86 2.06 -32.45
N GLY A 80 -40.19 2.02 -32.59
CA GLY A 80 -41.01 0.85 -32.22
C GLY A 80 -40.64 -0.43 -32.98
N ILE A 81 -40.21 -0.33 -34.26
CA ILE A 81 -39.72 -1.50 -35.00
C ILE A 81 -38.43 -2.05 -34.40
N PHE A 82 -37.53 -1.18 -33.93
CA PHE A 82 -36.29 -1.61 -33.27
C PHE A 82 -36.56 -2.12 -31.84
N ASP A 83 -37.43 -1.48 -31.10
CA ASP A 83 -37.84 -1.92 -29.76
C ASP A 83 -38.46 -3.34 -29.78
N ASP A 84 -39.24 -3.63 -30.82
CA ASP A 84 -39.83 -4.95 -31.04
C ASP A 84 -38.84 -5.98 -31.60
N ASN A 85 -37.57 -5.66 -31.77
CA ASN A 85 -36.55 -6.49 -32.43
C ASN A 85 -36.94 -6.95 -33.87
N LYS A 86 -37.66 -6.12 -34.58
CA LYS A 86 -38.15 -6.40 -35.95
C LYS A 86 -37.27 -5.80 -37.03
N ALA A 87 -36.01 -5.56 -36.77
CA ALA A 87 -35.03 -5.10 -37.74
C ALA A 87 -33.89 -6.15 -37.86
N LYS A 88 -33.42 -6.38 -39.07
CA LYS A 88 -32.24 -7.21 -39.34
C LYS A 88 -31.32 -6.60 -40.38
N ILE A 89 -30.04 -6.90 -40.27
CA ILE A 89 -29.06 -6.60 -41.32
C ILE A 89 -29.08 -7.77 -42.32
N ASP A 90 -29.42 -7.45 -43.58
CA ASP A 90 -29.52 -8.46 -44.63
C ASP A 90 -28.17 -8.68 -45.34
N THR A 91 -27.67 -7.63 -45.99
CA THR A 91 -26.46 -7.72 -46.81
C THR A 91 -25.50 -6.57 -46.47
N ILE A 92 -24.21 -6.90 -46.38
CA ILE A 92 -23.16 -5.92 -46.21
C ILE A 92 -22.17 -6.04 -47.35
N ILE A 93 -21.99 -4.98 -48.13
CA ILE A 93 -20.94 -4.87 -49.13
C ILE A 93 -19.94 -3.84 -48.63
N GLN A 94 -18.75 -4.29 -48.21
CA GLN A 94 -17.72 -3.44 -47.66
C GLN A 94 -17.43 -2.24 -48.56
N ASN A 95 -17.39 -1.05 -47.92
CA ASN A 95 -17.12 0.24 -48.57
C ASN A 95 -18.14 0.66 -49.63
N LYS A 96 -19.30 0.04 -49.70
CA LYS A 96 -20.36 0.41 -50.63
C LYS A 96 -21.68 0.71 -49.94
N TYR A 97 -22.34 -0.30 -49.42
CA TYR A 97 -23.62 -0.14 -48.73
C TYR A 97 -23.88 -1.29 -47.76
N LEU A 98 -24.78 -1.02 -46.79
CA LEU A 98 -25.42 -1.99 -45.94
C LEU A 98 -26.90 -2.01 -46.21
N LYS A 99 -27.46 -3.19 -46.41
CA LYS A 99 -28.89 -3.38 -46.59
C LYS A 99 -29.48 -3.85 -45.27
N MET A 100 -30.44 -3.12 -44.74
CA MET A 100 -31.22 -3.43 -43.58
C MET A 100 -32.66 -3.65 -43.95
N ILE A 101 -33.30 -4.64 -43.35
CA ILE A 101 -34.74 -4.91 -43.55
C ILE A 101 -35.42 -4.63 -42.21
N LEU A 102 -36.45 -3.80 -42.27
CA LEU A 102 -37.37 -3.54 -41.18
C LEU A 102 -38.65 -4.34 -41.41
N TYR A 103 -39.15 -4.99 -40.38
CA TYR A 103 -40.39 -5.78 -40.41
C TYR A 103 -41.46 -5.09 -39.58
N PRO A 104 -42.20 -4.12 -40.19
CA PRO A 104 -43.29 -3.47 -39.48
C PRO A 104 -44.45 -4.44 -39.23
N ASN A 105 -45.20 -4.20 -38.17
CA ASN A 105 -46.41 -4.96 -37.86
C ASN A 105 -47.45 -4.68 -38.96
N TYR A 106 -47.94 -5.73 -39.65
CA TYR A 106 -48.99 -5.70 -40.64
C TYR A 106 -48.69 -5.04 -42.00
N GLU A 107 -47.43 -4.69 -42.30
CA GLU A 107 -47.03 -4.09 -43.56
C GLU A 107 -45.95 -4.90 -44.31
N LYS A 108 -45.69 -4.55 -45.57
CA LYS A 108 -44.60 -5.17 -46.33
C LYS A 108 -43.25 -4.77 -45.76
N GLU A 109 -42.30 -5.69 -45.87
CA GLU A 109 -40.89 -5.46 -45.52
C GLU A 109 -40.37 -4.13 -46.14
N ILE A 110 -39.65 -3.36 -45.33
CA ILE A 110 -39.05 -2.10 -45.78
C ILE A 110 -37.54 -2.34 -45.88
N GLU A 111 -37.06 -2.21 -47.10
CA GLU A 111 -35.62 -2.28 -47.37
C GLU A 111 -35.00 -0.88 -47.28
N LEU A 112 -34.01 -0.75 -46.39
CA LEU A 112 -33.19 0.45 -46.29
C LEU A 112 -31.79 0.15 -46.83
N SER A 113 -31.34 0.95 -47.79
CA SER A 113 -29.97 0.91 -48.31
C SER A 113 -29.19 2.07 -47.73
N LEU A 114 -28.31 1.75 -46.74
CA LEU A 114 -27.46 2.72 -46.11
C LEU A 114 -26.15 2.82 -46.91
N SER A 115 -25.91 3.96 -47.56
CA SER A 115 -24.70 4.16 -48.35
C SER A 115 -23.51 4.51 -47.47
N PHE A 116 -22.33 4.02 -47.87
CA PHE A 116 -21.08 4.42 -47.26
C PHE A 116 -20.78 5.89 -47.57
N ASN A 117 -20.71 6.72 -46.55
CA ASN A 117 -20.41 8.14 -46.74
C ASN A 117 -18.91 8.34 -47.03
N LYS A 118 -18.59 8.84 -48.23
CA LYS A 118 -17.21 9.13 -48.66
C LYS A 118 -16.52 10.20 -47.80
N GLU A 119 -17.28 11.11 -47.21
CA GLU A 119 -16.75 12.16 -46.32
C GLU A 119 -16.16 11.61 -45.01
N ASN A 120 -16.50 10.37 -44.64
CA ASN A 120 -15.95 9.70 -43.45
C ASN A 120 -14.54 9.10 -43.66
N LYS A 121 -13.92 9.25 -44.83
CA LYS A 121 -12.60 8.65 -45.06
C LYS A 121 -11.52 9.27 -44.18
N ASP A 122 -11.60 10.53 -43.89
CA ASP A 122 -10.68 11.24 -43.01
C ASP A 122 -11.00 11.01 -41.54
N PHE A 123 -12.29 10.90 -41.18
CA PHE A 123 -12.71 10.47 -39.84
C PHE A 123 -12.24 9.04 -39.54
N ILE A 124 -12.39 8.10 -40.47
CA ILE A 124 -11.89 6.72 -40.31
C ILE A 124 -10.37 6.71 -40.17
N LYS A 125 -9.65 7.54 -40.93
CA LYS A 125 -8.19 7.66 -40.75
C LYS A 125 -7.83 8.19 -39.40
N THR A 126 -8.52 9.19 -38.88
CA THR A 126 -8.30 9.78 -37.55
C THR A 126 -8.57 8.75 -36.45
N GLU A 127 -9.67 8.00 -36.54
CA GLU A 127 -9.98 6.93 -35.59
C GLU A 127 -8.96 5.77 -35.66
N ILE A 128 -8.48 5.40 -36.84
CA ILE A 128 -7.41 4.41 -37.00
C ILE A 128 -6.11 4.90 -36.34
N ILE A 129 -5.77 6.17 -36.48
CA ILE A 129 -4.58 6.76 -35.84
C ILE A 129 -4.76 6.73 -34.31
N LYS A 130 -5.93 7.12 -33.82
CA LYS A 130 -6.24 7.07 -32.37
C LYS A 130 -6.14 5.65 -31.83
N LEU A 131 -6.79 4.67 -32.48
CA LEU A 131 -6.71 3.26 -32.08
C LEU A 131 -5.29 2.70 -32.13
N LYS A 132 -4.45 3.15 -33.08
CA LYS A 132 -3.03 2.78 -33.13
C LYS A 132 -2.26 3.36 -31.96
N ASN A 133 -2.55 4.58 -31.55
CA ASN A 133 -1.94 5.21 -30.39
C ASN A 133 -2.36 4.48 -29.11
N ASP A 134 -3.66 4.25 -28.91
CA ASP A 134 -4.21 3.50 -27.77
C ASP A 134 -3.58 2.09 -27.68
N MET A 135 -3.41 1.42 -28.84
CA MET A 135 -2.75 0.11 -28.91
C MET A 135 -1.26 0.18 -28.54
N ASN A 136 -0.56 1.27 -28.88
CA ASN A 136 0.85 1.46 -28.50
C ASN A 136 0.96 1.76 -27.01
N ASP A 137 0.04 2.53 -26.44
CA ASP A 137 -0.03 2.83 -25.01
C ASP A 137 -0.30 1.54 -24.22
N LEU A 138 -1.27 0.72 -24.63
CA LEU A 138 -1.55 -0.59 -24.08
C LEU A 138 -0.36 -1.55 -24.18
N LYS A 139 0.41 -1.52 -25.28
CA LYS A 139 1.64 -2.31 -25.41
C LYS A 139 2.72 -1.87 -24.42
N THR A 140 2.83 -0.56 -24.20
CA THR A 140 3.77 0.01 -23.25
C THR A 140 3.38 -0.36 -21.83
N GLU A 141 2.10 -0.23 -21.49
CA GLU A 141 1.55 -0.64 -20.20
C GLU A 141 1.75 -2.15 -19.95
N ASN A 142 1.49 -2.99 -20.93
CA ASN A 142 1.72 -4.43 -20.85
C ASN A 142 3.20 -4.79 -20.66
N LYS A 143 4.12 -4.00 -21.24
CA LYS A 143 5.56 -4.16 -21.03
C LYS A 143 5.94 -3.78 -19.60
N ASN A 144 5.37 -2.71 -19.06
CA ASN A 144 5.57 -2.29 -17.68
C ASN A 144 5.01 -3.33 -16.70
N LEU A 145 3.77 -3.80 -16.91
CA LEU A 145 3.18 -4.88 -16.10
C LEU A 145 4.01 -6.16 -16.11
N LYS A 146 4.56 -6.57 -17.28
CA LYS A 146 5.44 -7.73 -17.35
C LYS A 146 6.74 -7.53 -16.57
N ARG A 147 7.29 -6.31 -16.58
CA ARG A 147 8.45 -5.94 -15.77
C ARG A 147 8.11 -6.01 -14.28
N ASP A 148 6.97 -5.45 -13.88
CA ASP A 148 6.52 -5.44 -12.48
C ASP A 148 6.23 -6.87 -11.99
N ILE A 149 5.60 -7.71 -12.82
CA ILE A 149 5.42 -9.15 -12.53
C ILE A 149 6.78 -9.86 -12.39
N SER A 150 7.78 -9.51 -13.21
CA SER A 150 9.11 -10.08 -13.09
C SER A 150 9.79 -9.66 -11.78
N ILE A 151 9.65 -8.40 -11.40
CA ILE A 151 10.14 -7.86 -10.13
C ILE A 151 9.42 -8.54 -8.95
N LEU A 152 8.10 -8.66 -8.99
CA LEU A 152 7.33 -9.34 -7.97
C LEU A 152 7.68 -10.83 -7.84
N LYS A 153 7.94 -11.51 -8.96
CA LYS A 153 8.44 -12.89 -8.96
C LYS A 153 9.84 -13.01 -8.36
N SER A 154 10.71 -12.04 -8.60
CA SER A 154 12.04 -12.03 -7.99
C SER A 154 11.94 -11.85 -6.47
N TYR A 155 11.11 -10.93 -5.98
CA TYR A 155 10.85 -10.78 -4.54
C TYR A 155 10.22 -12.04 -3.91
N HIS A 156 9.29 -12.68 -4.62
CA HIS A 156 8.69 -13.93 -4.16
C HIS A 156 9.72 -15.05 -4.03
N ASN A 157 10.60 -15.20 -4.99
CA ASN A 157 11.68 -16.20 -4.95
C ASN A 157 12.71 -15.85 -3.88
N ASN A 158 13.14 -14.58 -3.80
CA ASN A 158 14.07 -14.13 -2.76
C ASN A 158 13.55 -14.44 -1.35
N ALA A 159 12.25 -14.19 -1.09
CA ALA A 159 11.66 -14.48 0.21
C ALA A 159 11.69 -15.99 0.55
N LYS A 160 11.48 -16.87 -0.44
CA LYS A 160 11.44 -18.32 -0.22
C LYS A 160 12.82 -18.96 -0.08
N ASP A 161 13.83 -18.39 -0.71
CA ASP A 161 15.16 -18.97 -0.81
C ASP A 161 16.13 -18.52 0.29
N ILE A 162 15.61 -17.77 1.30
CA ILE A 162 16.41 -17.36 2.46
C ILE A 162 16.70 -18.54 3.38
N ASP A 163 17.96 -18.72 3.71
CA ASP A 163 18.46 -19.69 4.65
C ASP A 163 19.56 -19.10 5.56
N LEU A 164 19.84 -19.77 6.68
CA LEU A 164 20.89 -19.35 7.60
C LEU A 164 22.26 -19.40 6.93
N LEU A 165 22.96 -18.26 6.90
CA LEU A 165 24.35 -18.17 6.42
C LEU A 165 25.34 -18.37 7.57
N SER A 166 25.22 -17.54 8.60
CA SER A 166 26.20 -17.49 9.71
C SER A 166 25.60 -16.87 10.96
N ASP A 167 26.29 -17.09 12.04
CA ASP A 167 26.13 -16.30 13.26
C ASP A 167 27.04 -15.07 13.17
N ILE A 168 26.51 -13.90 13.48
CA ILE A 168 27.32 -12.69 13.64
C ILE A 168 27.95 -12.77 15.01
N SER A 169 29.30 -12.82 15.06
CA SER A 169 30.02 -12.85 16.33
C SER A 169 29.78 -11.56 17.10
N THR A 170 29.08 -11.67 18.23
CA THR A 170 28.78 -10.56 19.13
C THR A 170 29.39 -10.83 20.50
N ASP A 171 29.92 -9.79 21.13
CA ASP A 171 30.28 -9.87 22.56
C ASP A 171 29.01 -10.09 23.39
N SER A 172 29.04 -10.88 24.43
CA SER A 172 27.95 -11.31 25.31
C SER A 172 26.70 -10.42 25.27
N PHE A 173 25.67 -10.91 24.62
CA PHE A 173 24.46 -10.18 24.26
C PHE A 173 23.53 -10.01 25.46
N ALA A 174 22.87 -8.85 25.56
CA ALA A 174 21.85 -8.65 26.61
C ALA A 174 20.54 -9.35 26.21
N HIS A 175 20.08 -10.23 27.08
CA HIS A 175 18.80 -10.91 26.93
C HIS A 175 17.66 -10.03 27.45
N SER A 176 16.68 -9.76 26.57
CA SER A 176 15.44 -9.12 27.00
C SER A 176 14.26 -9.87 26.39
N ALA A 177 13.26 -10.11 27.20
CA ALA A 177 12.00 -10.74 26.77
C ALA A 177 11.15 -9.84 25.83
N ILE A 178 11.68 -8.69 25.41
CA ILE A 178 10.96 -7.69 24.65
C ILE A 178 11.56 -7.61 23.24
N THR A 179 10.71 -7.45 22.25
CA THR A 179 11.09 -7.24 20.85
C THR A 179 11.93 -5.96 20.67
N ASN A 180 12.80 -5.96 19.65
CA ASN A 180 13.71 -4.85 19.28
C ASN A 180 14.92 -4.63 20.20
N THR A 181 15.53 -5.71 20.68
CA THR A 181 16.75 -5.70 21.46
C THR A 181 17.98 -5.34 20.65
N PHE A 182 17.88 -5.31 19.33
CA PHE A 182 18.85 -4.73 18.43
C PHE A 182 18.18 -3.87 17.36
N LEU A 183 18.97 -3.06 16.71
CA LEU A 183 18.57 -2.18 15.61
C LEU A 183 19.52 -2.37 14.43
N THR A 184 18.97 -2.43 13.22
CA THR A 184 19.74 -2.34 11.98
C THR A 184 19.22 -1.20 11.14
N PHE A 185 20.10 -0.43 10.53
CA PHE A 185 19.75 0.63 9.58
C PHE A 185 20.95 0.98 8.69
N LYS A 186 20.65 1.45 7.49
CA LYS A 186 21.63 2.05 6.59
C LYS A 186 21.67 3.55 6.87
N ALA A 187 22.81 4.04 7.32
CA ALA A 187 22.98 5.44 7.68
C ALA A 187 23.21 6.34 6.46
N ILE A 188 23.13 7.66 6.65
CA ILE A 188 23.42 8.66 5.59
C ILE A 188 24.80 8.44 4.94
N ASN A 189 25.78 7.95 5.71
CA ASN A 189 27.12 7.64 5.22
C ASN A 189 27.23 6.29 4.51
N GLU A 190 26.10 5.69 4.12
CA GLU A 190 25.96 4.39 3.45
C GLU A 190 26.41 3.17 4.29
N THR A 191 26.87 3.35 5.52
CA THR A 191 27.26 2.24 6.40
C THR A 191 26.03 1.51 6.93
N LEU A 192 26.05 0.18 6.82
CA LEU A 192 25.01 -0.69 7.38
C LEU A 192 25.36 -1.02 8.83
N TYR A 193 24.68 -0.35 9.75
CA TYR A 193 24.92 -0.52 11.19
C TYR A 193 24.02 -1.61 11.81
N LEU A 194 24.64 -2.35 12.75
CA LEU A 194 23.97 -3.14 13.77
C LEU A 194 24.26 -2.48 15.12
N ILE A 195 23.23 -2.11 15.86
CA ILE A 195 23.36 -1.57 17.21
C ILE A 195 22.66 -2.53 18.17
N TYR A 196 23.35 -2.94 19.21
CA TYR A 196 22.83 -3.86 20.22
C TYR A 196 23.37 -3.55 21.62
N ALA A 197 22.71 -4.09 22.62
CA ALA A 197 23.14 -3.97 24.02
C ALA A 197 23.84 -5.27 24.48
N THR A 198 24.76 -5.11 25.41
CA THR A 198 25.46 -6.21 26.10
C THR A 198 24.97 -6.37 27.52
N LEU A 199 25.29 -7.50 28.14
CA LEU A 199 24.90 -7.82 29.55
C LEU A 199 25.43 -6.82 30.60
N ASP A 200 26.52 -6.11 30.27
CA ASP A 200 27.08 -5.04 31.12
C ASP A 200 26.45 -3.66 30.80
N ASN A 201 25.31 -3.62 30.12
CA ASN A 201 24.59 -2.42 29.76
C ASN A 201 25.35 -1.48 28.80
N SER A 202 26.36 -2.00 28.10
CA SER A 202 27.05 -1.26 27.05
C SER A 202 26.24 -1.28 25.74
N ILE A 203 26.37 -0.20 24.95
CA ILE A 203 25.80 -0.14 23.60
C ILE A 203 26.93 -0.37 22.61
N ILE A 204 26.80 -1.39 21.79
CA ILE A 204 27.76 -1.71 20.73
C ILE A 204 27.21 -1.23 19.40
N CYS A 205 28.06 -0.55 18.64
CA CYS A 205 27.83 -0.23 17.24
C CYS A 205 28.78 -1.07 16.38
N TYR A 206 28.21 -1.80 15.45
CA TYR A 206 28.89 -2.75 14.57
C TYR A 206 28.60 -2.44 13.09
N ASP A 207 29.62 -2.46 12.25
CA ASP A 207 29.49 -2.39 10.79
C ASP A 207 29.30 -3.82 10.28
N ILE A 208 28.12 -4.10 9.73
CA ILE A 208 27.74 -5.44 9.28
C ILE A 208 28.59 -5.85 8.08
N GLU A 209 28.81 -4.95 7.12
CA GLU A 209 29.54 -5.26 5.88
C GLU A 209 31.03 -5.47 6.12
N LYS A 210 31.62 -4.68 7.03
CA LYS A 210 33.04 -4.83 7.42
C LYS A 210 33.27 -5.82 8.54
N GLN A 211 32.19 -6.37 9.11
CA GLN A 211 32.22 -7.29 10.24
C GLN A 211 33.10 -6.78 11.40
N LYS A 212 32.92 -5.49 11.73
CA LYS A 212 33.80 -4.81 12.70
C LYS A 212 33.01 -3.97 13.71
N LYS A 213 33.40 -4.12 15.00
CA LYS A 213 32.96 -3.20 16.06
C LYS A 213 33.54 -1.81 15.80
N ILE A 214 32.67 -0.80 15.68
CA ILE A 214 33.05 0.59 15.42
C ILE A 214 33.13 1.37 16.72
N ARG A 215 32.16 1.17 17.61
CA ARG A 215 32.03 1.94 18.84
C ARG A 215 31.43 1.10 19.95
N GLU A 216 31.80 1.47 21.17
CA GLU A 216 31.24 0.95 22.40
C GLU A 216 30.96 2.13 23.33
N LEU A 217 29.74 2.21 23.86
CA LEU A 217 29.31 3.25 24.79
C LEU A 217 29.05 2.56 26.16
N LYS A 218 29.87 2.88 27.16
CA LYS A 218 29.81 2.28 28.49
C LYS A 218 29.27 3.26 29.53
N ASN A 219 28.63 2.70 30.59
CA ASN A 219 28.23 3.45 31.78
C ASN A 219 27.20 4.58 31.51
N TYR A 220 26.44 4.48 30.45
CA TYR A 220 25.35 5.41 30.20
C TYR A 220 24.03 4.94 30.78
N HIS A 221 23.69 3.67 30.60
CA HIS A 221 22.55 3.03 31.26
C HIS A 221 23.05 2.24 32.47
N SER A 222 22.34 2.36 33.59
CA SER A 222 22.67 1.60 34.82
C SER A 222 22.00 0.23 34.84
N GLU A 223 21.01 0.02 33.97
CA GLU A 223 20.20 -1.18 33.89
C GLU A 223 20.00 -1.64 32.45
N PHE A 224 19.42 -2.82 32.26
CA PHE A 224 19.26 -3.45 30.95
C PHE A 224 18.59 -2.56 29.90
N ILE A 225 19.21 -2.47 28.74
CA ILE A 225 18.69 -1.79 27.59
C ILE A 225 17.76 -2.76 26.86
N THR A 226 16.50 -2.38 26.68
CA THR A 226 15.46 -3.27 26.18
C THR A 226 15.03 -2.96 24.75
N ASN A 227 15.31 -1.75 24.27
CA ASN A 227 14.80 -1.35 22.96
C ASN A 227 15.70 -0.29 22.31
N PHE A 228 15.75 -0.35 20.98
CA PHE A 228 16.41 0.65 20.14
C PHE A 228 15.48 1.12 19.04
N ARG A 229 15.61 2.40 18.63
CA ARG A 229 14.92 2.99 17.49
C ARG A 229 15.86 3.90 16.70
N HIS A 230 15.75 3.89 15.40
CA HIS A 230 16.45 4.80 14.51
C HIS A 230 15.51 5.91 14.02
N TYR A 231 16.05 7.08 13.82
CA TYR A 231 15.36 8.21 13.20
C TYR A 231 16.33 9.00 12.33
N LEU A 232 15.95 9.17 11.05
CA LEU A 232 16.64 10.05 10.13
C LEU A 232 16.16 11.49 10.33
N ASP A 233 16.97 12.33 10.95
CA ASP A 233 16.74 13.77 11.07
C ASP A 233 17.18 14.46 9.76
N GLU A 234 16.27 14.48 8.78
CA GLU A 234 16.52 15.02 7.44
C GLU A 234 16.89 16.51 7.48
N GLN A 235 16.29 17.27 8.40
CA GLN A 235 16.54 18.71 8.53
C GLN A 235 18.00 19.00 8.93
N ASN A 236 18.54 18.20 9.83
CA ASN A 236 19.91 18.35 10.32
C ASN A 236 20.89 17.37 9.64
N LYS A 237 20.42 16.59 8.66
CA LYS A 237 21.20 15.59 7.92
C LYS A 237 22.01 14.68 8.86
N ARG A 238 21.34 14.04 9.80
CA ARG A 238 21.97 13.18 10.79
C ARG A 238 21.10 11.99 11.14
N ASP A 239 21.75 10.88 11.44
CA ASP A 239 21.11 9.70 12.00
C ASP A 239 21.09 9.81 13.53
N LEU A 240 19.93 9.59 14.11
CA LEU A 240 19.71 9.52 15.55
C LEU A 240 19.32 8.10 15.94
N VAL A 241 19.89 7.61 17.00
CA VAL A 241 19.51 6.34 17.62
C VAL A 241 19.02 6.59 19.03
N MET A 242 17.90 5.99 19.36
CA MET A 242 17.33 5.98 20.70
C MET A 242 17.67 4.65 21.38
N SER A 243 18.13 4.69 22.62
CA SER A 243 18.26 3.53 23.51
C SER A 243 17.35 3.71 24.70
N ILE A 244 16.70 2.63 25.12
CA ILE A 244 15.67 2.61 26.14
C ILE A 244 16.08 1.57 27.19
N SER A 245 16.21 1.99 28.44
CA SER A 245 16.40 1.07 29.58
C SER A 245 15.12 1.02 30.41
N LYS A 246 14.67 -0.19 30.67
CA LYS A 246 13.42 -0.47 31.38
C LYS A 246 13.47 0.02 32.82
N ASP A 247 14.54 -0.30 33.52
CA ASP A 247 14.63 -0.16 34.98
C ASP A 247 15.35 1.13 35.41
N ASP A 248 16.25 1.70 34.58
CA ASP A 248 16.84 3.03 34.85
C ASP A 248 15.93 4.19 34.42
N ASN A 249 14.81 3.86 33.76
CA ASN A 249 13.80 4.79 33.35
C ASN A 249 14.30 5.94 32.44
N ASN A 250 15.41 5.72 31.76
CA ASN A 250 15.97 6.71 30.85
C ASN A 250 15.79 6.30 29.38
N ILE A 251 15.45 7.30 28.59
CA ILE A 251 15.47 7.26 27.14
C ILE A 251 16.59 8.18 26.68
N ARG A 252 17.61 7.64 26.06
CA ARG A 252 18.72 8.40 25.52
C ARG A 252 18.71 8.42 24.02
N VAL A 253 19.04 9.57 23.43
CA VAL A 253 19.16 9.75 22.00
C VAL A 253 20.57 10.15 21.63
N TRP A 254 21.12 9.45 20.68
CA TRP A 254 22.52 9.53 20.25
C TRP A 254 22.60 10.06 18.83
N ASN A 255 23.51 10.98 18.58
CA ASN A 255 23.91 11.34 17.23
C ASN A 255 24.97 10.35 16.75
N ILE A 256 24.66 9.56 15.75
CA ILE A 256 25.55 8.48 15.27
C ILE A 256 26.85 9.00 14.65
N LYS A 257 26.86 10.20 14.14
CA LYS A 257 28.06 10.82 13.57
C LYS A 257 29.07 11.19 14.63
N THR A 258 28.60 11.74 15.77
CA THR A 258 29.48 12.23 16.87
C THR A 258 29.54 11.29 18.06
N TRP A 259 28.56 10.39 18.18
CA TRP A 259 28.33 9.51 19.34
C TRP A 259 28.06 10.27 20.64
N GLU A 260 27.56 11.47 20.53
CA GLU A 260 27.13 12.28 21.67
C GLU A 260 25.67 11.99 22.00
N CYS A 261 25.37 11.98 23.30
CA CYS A 261 23.99 11.92 23.77
C CYS A 261 23.36 13.31 23.62
N VAL A 262 22.52 13.47 22.62
CA VAL A 262 21.85 14.75 22.30
C VAL A 262 20.57 14.98 23.08
N SER A 263 19.98 13.95 23.63
CA SER A 263 18.83 14.04 24.53
C SER A 263 18.82 12.89 25.53
N ASN A 264 18.49 13.23 26.77
CA ASN A 264 18.22 12.28 27.84
C ASN A 264 16.91 12.67 28.50
N VAL A 265 15.94 11.74 28.46
CA VAL A 265 14.61 11.90 29.04
C VAL A 265 14.46 10.87 30.15
N ASN A 266 14.24 11.32 31.39
CA ASN A 266 13.78 10.45 32.46
C ASN A 266 12.26 10.34 32.37
N ALA A 267 11.79 9.24 31.87
CA ALA A 267 10.41 9.12 31.42
C ALA A 267 9.44 8.65 32.52
N ASN A 268 9.93 7.98 33.57
CA ASN A 268 9.10 7.57 34.68
C ASN A 268 9.90 7.41 35.97
N ARG A 269 9.36 7.90 37.08
CA ARG A 269 10.00 7.75 38.41
C ARG A 269 9.45 6.55 39.19
N SER A 270 8.33 5.95 38.76
CA SER A 270 7.62 4.92 39.57
C SER A 270 7.22 3.67 38.80
N GLY A 271 7.79 3.40 37.60
CA GLY A 271 7.43 2.24 36.81
C GLY A 271 8.42 1.91 35.70
N TRP A 272 8.08 1.00 34.83
CA TRP A 272 8.92 0.53 33.73
C TRP A 272 8.58 1.19 32.40
N ILE A 273 9.61 1.41 31.59
CA ILE A 273 9.48 1.79 30.17
C ILE A 273 9.71 0.53 29.35
N TYR A 274 8.69 0.10 28.60
CA TYR A 274 8.81 -1.08 27.73
C TYR A 274 9.23 -0.71 26.31
N SER A 275 8.71 0.39 25.78
CA SER A 275 8.98 0.82 24.42
C SER A 275 8.96 2.34 24.32
N ALA A 276 9.68 2.86 23.34
CA ALA A 276 9.54 4.24 22.92
C ALA A 276 9.78 4.35 21.41
N CYS A 277 9.28 5.42 20.82
CA CYS A 277 9.49 5.73 19.40
C CYS A 277 9.67 7.24 19.20
N PHE A 278 10.16 7.62 18.02
CA PHE A 278 10.13 9.01 17.57
C PHE A 278 8.78 9.31 16.96
N LEU A 279 8.32 10.55 17.13
CA LEU A 279 7.11 11.06 16.49
C LEU A 279 7.42 12.43 15.90
N LYS A 280 6.95 12.68 14.69
CA LYS A 280 7.03 13.96 14.00
C LYS A 280 5.62 14.54 13.90
N ASP A 281 5.44 15.82 14.18
CA ASP A 281 4.17 16.51 13.97
C ASP A 281 4.07 17.19 12.60
N ASN A 282 2.92 17.74 12.29
CA ASN A 282 2.67 18.47 11.05
C ASN A 282 3.46 19.79 10.92
N THR A 283 4.13 20.23 11.99
CA THR A 283 5.03 21.39 11.98
C THR A 283 6.50 20.99 11.92
N ASN A 284 6.79 19.72 11.62
CA ASN A 284 8.12 19.12 11.60
C ASN A 284 8.85 19.14 12.95
N LYS A 285 8.14 19.26 14.07
CA LYS A 285 8.73 19.12 15.39
C LYS A 285 8.81 17.66 15.77
N ASN A 286 9.93 17.31 16.39
CA ASN A 286 10.21 15.95 16.84
C ASN A 286 9.84 15.77 18.31
N TYR A 287 9.29 14.60 18.61
CA TYR A 287 8.90 14.16 19.93
C TYR A 287 9.41 12.76 20.21
N ILE A 288 9.50 12.39 21.47
CA ILE A 288 9.73 11.05 21.95
C ILE A 288 8.44 10.58 22.60
N VAL A 289 7.92 9.45 22.16
CA VAL A 289 6.75 8.78 22.74
C VAL A 289 7.25 7.60 23.54
N SER A 290 6.79 7.44 24.78
CA SER A 290 7.12 6.27 25.61
C SER A 290 5.89 5.58 26.14
N SER A 291 5.97 4.25 26.22
CA SER A 291 5.04 3.43 27.01
C SER A 291 5.54 3.32 28.45
N ASN A 292 4.65 3.54 29.39
CA ASN A 292 4.98 3.44 30.81
C ASN A 292 4.03 2.47 31.51
N ILE A 293 4.56 1.65 32.41
CA ILE A 293 3.73 0.86 33.32
C ILE A 293 3.98 1.40 34.74
N ASN A 294 2.93 1.95 35.31
CA ASN A 294 2.95 2.40 36.71
C ASN A 294 2.40 1.31 37.63
N TRP A 295 3.10 1.04 38.71
CA TRP A 295 2.69 0.06 39.74
C TRP A 295 1.57 0.57 40.65
N GLU A 296 1.46 1.89 40.79
CA GLU A 296 0.58 2.56 41.75
C GLU A 296 -0.77 3.05 41.20
N GLY A 297 -1.19 2.55 40.06
CA GLY A 297 -2.55 2.77 39.50
C GLY A 297 -2.86 4.20 39.05
N SER A 298 -3.47 4.32 37.87
CA SER A 298 -4.21 5.49 37.36
C SER A 298 -3.46 6.68 36.76
N THR A 299 -2.34 6.48 36.10
CA THR A 299 -1.84 7.51 35.15
C THR A 299 -1.83 6.98 33.75
N GLU A 300 -2.02 7.87 32.77
CA GLU A 300 -1.90 7.52 31.36
C GLU A 300 -0.59 6.81 31.06
N SER A 301 -0.65 5.68 30.37
CA SER A 301 0.50 4.82 30.09
C SER A 301 1.37 5.32 28.96
N ILE A 302 0.89 6.29 28.15
CA ILE A 302 1.64 6.86 27.03
C ILE A 302 1.97 8.31 27.34
N LYS A 303 3.27 8.62 27.37
CA LYS A 303 3.81 9.98 27.54
C LYS A 303 4.55 10.43 26.31
N VAL A 304 4.36 11.69 25.94
CA VAL A 304 5.02 12.32 24.81
C VAL A 304 5.87 13.47 25.29
N TYR A 305 7.15 13.44 24.97
CA TYR A 305 8.13 14.45 25.35
C TYR A 305 8.55 15.24 24.12
N ASN A 306 8.48 16.55 24.20
CA ASN A 306 9.08 17.39 23.18
C ASN A 306 10.61 17.19 23.16
N PHE A 307 11.16 16.89 21.99
CA PHE A 307 12.58 16.53 21.87
C PHE A 307 13.54 17.60 22.42
N ASN A 308 13.23 18.87 22.18
CA ASN A 308 14.09 20.00 22.58
C ASN A 308 13.81 20.45 24.01
N SER A 309 12.54 20.72 24.35
CA SER A 309 12.16 21.30 25.65
C SER A 309 12.00 20.26 26.76
N LYS A 310 11.92 18.96 26.40
CA LYS A 310 11.66 17.84 27.31
C LYS A 310 10.33 17.96 28.11
N LYS A 311 9.46 18.90 27.72
CA LYS A 311 8.13 19.01 28.33
C LYS A 311 7.30 17.79 27.97
N ALA A 312 6.68 17.18 28.96
CA ALA A 312 5.84 16.00 28.82
C ALA A 312 4.38 16.38 28.60
N LYS A 313 3.70 15.55 27.82
CA LYS A 313 2.25 15.52 27.60
C LYS A 313 1.78 14.08 27.71
N GLU A 314 0.66 13.85 28.34
CA GLU A 314 0.05 12.52 28.44
C GLU A 314 -1.04 12.36 27.35
N ILE A 315 -1.16 11.16 26.81
CA ILE A 315 -2.17 10.81 25.80
C ILE A 315 -3.43 10.32 26.52
N ARG A 316 -4.55 11.02 26.30
CA ARG A 316 -5.83 10.70 26.91
C ARG A 316 -6.34 9.32 26.51
N GLY A 317 -6.83 8.56 27.48
CA GLY A 317 -7.40 7.22 27.28
C GLY A 317 -6.35 6.10 27.15
N SER A 318 -5.08 6.40 27.50
CA SER A 318 -3.99 5.41 27.49
C SER A 318 -3.73 4.83 28.89
N ASN A 319 -4.78 4.44 29.61
CA ASN A 319 -4.71 4.01 31.00
C ASN A 319 -4.49 2.50 31.20
N GLU A 320 -4.23 1.76 30.14
CA GLU A 320 -3.89 0.32 30.23
C GLU A 320 -2.39 0.09 30.09
N ARG A 321 -1.94 -1.09 30.53
CA ARG A 321 -0.56 -1.51 30.32
C ARG A 321 -0.21 -1.56 28.85
N THR A 322 0.79 -0.80 28.45
CA THR A 322 1.24 -0.68 27.07
C THR A 322 2.63 -1.30 26.93
N PHE A 323 2.73 -2.37 26.15
CA PHE A 323 4.00 -3.09 25.91
C PHE A 323 4.81 -2.49 24.78
N ILE A 324 4.14 -1.99 23.75
CA ILE A 324 4.79 -1.40 22.59
C ILE A 324 4.11 -0.09 22.21
N VAL A 325 4.91 0.86 21.81
CA VAL A 325 4.45 2.07 21.11
C VAL A 325 5.21 2.22 19.79
N ASP A 326 4.48 2.68 18.80
CA ASP A 326 5.03 3.10 17.53
C ASP A 326 4.31 4.36 17.05
N SER A 327 4.78 4.95 15.97
CA SER A 327 4.19 6.16 15.39
C SER A 327 4.05 6.04 13.88
N TYR A 328 3.03 6.67 13.37
CA TYR A 328 2.82 6.80 11.94
C TYR A 328 2.53 8.25 11.58
N TYR A 329 3.24 8.77 10.59
CA TYR A 329 2.99 10.07 10.00
C TYR A 329 2.39 9.89 8.61
N ASP A 330 1.15 10.35 8.46
CA ASP A 330 0.46 10.36 7.17
C ASP A 330 0.85 11.61 6.37
N ASN A 331 1.67 11.43 5.36
CA ASN A 331 2.13 12.51 4.49
C ASN A 331 1.00 13.15 3.66
N ILE A 332 -0.09 12.41 3.41
CA ILE A 332 -1.21 12.89 2.60
C ILE A 332 -2.06 13.86 3.42
N THR A 333 -2.45 13.44 4.62
CA THR A 333 -3.31 14.25 5.51
C THR A 333 -2.52 15.13 6.49
N SER A 334 -1.19 15.00 6.52
CA SER A 334 -0.29 15.68 7.48
C SER A 334 -0.68 15.42 8.95
N LYS A 335 -1.15 14.22 9.24
CA LYS A 335 -1.53 13.80 10.60
C LYS A 335 -0.52 12.85 11.19
N SER A 336 -0.35 12.94 12.50
CA SER A 336 0.51 12.04 13.26
C SER A 336 -0.32 11.18 14.17
N TYR A 337 -0.04 9.89 14.15
CA TYR A 337 -0.70 8.91 14.97
C TYR A 337 0.29 8.22 15.90
N ILE A 338 -0.16 7.90 17.11
CA ILE A 338 0.53 7.04 18.06
C ILE A 338 -0.21 5.71 18.07
N ILE A 339 0.53 4.61 17.98
CA ILE A 339 -0.01 3.25 18.00
C ILE A 339 0.49 2.59 19.26
N SER A 340 -0.39 1.92 19.99
CA SER A 340 -0.04 1.19 21.20
C SER A 340 -0.57 -0.23 21.19
N GLY A 341 0.31 -1.21 21.48
CA GLY A 341 -0.09 -2.58 21.76
C GLY A 341 -0.20 -2.81 23.26
N ASN A 342 -1.37 -3.28 23.68
CA ASN A 342 -1.74 -3.50 25.07
C ASN A 342 -1.93 -5.00 25.37
N GLU A 343 -2.44 -5.35 26.57
CA GLU A 343 -2.69 -6.74 26.95
C GLU A 343 -3.78 -7.41 26.12
N ASN A 344 -4.78 -6.66 25.62
CA ASN A 344 -5.97 -7.25 25.00
C ASN A 344 -6.30 -6.66 23.63
N TYR A 345 -5.62 -5.62 23.19
CA TYR A 345 -5.92 -4.93 21.92
C TYR A 345 -4.81 -3.94 21.52
N VAL A 346 -4.90 -3.48 20.30
CA VAL A 346 -4.14 -2.34 19.81
C VAL A 346 -5.03 -1.09 19.77
N LYS A 347 -4.46 0.06 20.07
CA LYS A 347 -5.11 1.38 19.93
C LYS A 347 -4.28 2.28 19.05
N SER A 348 -4.92 3.18 18.33
CA SER A 348 -4.29 4.33 17.69
C SER A 348 -4.88 5.62 18.24
N TYR A 349 -4.06 6.66 18.33
CA TYR A 349 -4.44 7.97 18.85
C TYR A 349 -4.05 9.04 17.84
N ASP A 350 -4.95 9.98 17.57
CA ASP A 350 -4.63 11.21 16.86
C ASP A 350 -3.82 12.11 17.78
N PHE A 351 -2.53 12.28 17.48
CA PHE A 351 -1.63 13.06 18.31
C PHE A 351 -2.02 14.54 18.40
N ASN A 352 -2.51 15.12 17.30
CA ASN A 352 -2.83 16.54 17.23
C ASN A 352 -4.07 16.86 18.07
N LYS A 353 -5.07 15.99 18.02
CA LYS A 353 -6.29 16.13 18.80
C LYS A 353 -6.16 15.64 20.24
N ASN A 354 -5.15 14.79 20.51
CA ASN A 354 -4.94 14.11 21.80
C ASN A 354 -6.12 13.25 22.23
N GLU A 355 -6.64 12.47 21.29
CA GLU A 355 -7.80 11.59 21.49
C GLU A 355 -7.60 10.23 20.83
N LEU A 356 -8.34 9.23 21.30
CA LEU A 356 -8.39 7.91 20.69
C LEU A 356 -8.91 8.04 19.25
N TYR A 357 -8.18 7.45 18.29
CA TYR A 357 -8.60 7.36 16.89
C TYR A 357 -9.37 6.06 16.67
N HIS A 358 -8.73 4.90 16.91
CA HIS A 358 -9.38 3.59 16.83
C HIS A 358 -8.88 2.63 17.91
N LYS A 359 -9.74 1.65 18.24
CA LYS A 359 -9.42 0.45 18.99
C LYS A 359 -9.60 -0.76 18.09
N TYR A 360 -8.52 -1.55 17.93
CA TYR A 360 -8.48 -2.75 17.11
C TYR A 360 -8.63 -3.95 18.02
N HIS A 361 -9.75 -4.67 17.91
CA HIS A 361 -10.09 -5.77 18.81
C HIS A 361 -11.09 -6.72 18.15
N ASP A 362 -10.82 -8.02 18.17
CA ASP A 362 -11.65 -9.07 17.59
C ASP A 362 -12.44 -9.89 18.64
N GLY A 363 -12.41 -9.49 19.89
CA GLY A 363 -13.07 -10.17 20.99
C GLY A 363 -12.19 -11.20 21.70
N GLU A 364 -10.99 -11.47 21.20
CA GLU A 364 -10.05 -12.38 21.84
C GLU A 364 -9.02 -11.59 22.67
N ASN A 365 -8.59 -12.17 23.77
CA ASN A 365 -7.59 -11.60 24.65
C ASN A 365 -6.21 -12.19 24.32
N GLY A 366 -5.17 -11.39 24.49
CA GLY A 366 -3.78 -11.79 24.30
C GLY A 366 -2.86 -10.58 24.14
N GLY A 367 -1.65 -10.68 24.63
CA GLY A 367 -0.65 -9.62 24.53
C GLY A 367 -0.26 -9.33 23.07
N HIS A 368 -0.07 -8.06 22.74
CA HIS A 368 0.34 -7.58 21.43
C HIS A 368 1.78 -7.11 21.49
N PHE A 369 2.69 -7.83 20.83
CA PHE A 369 4.14 -7.67 21.01
C PHE A 369 4.83 -6.89 19.89
N CYS A 370 4.24 -6.90 18.69
CA CYS A 370 4.77 -6.12 17.57
C CYS A 370 3.62 -5.55 16.75
N VAL A 371 3.75 -4.31 16.36
CA VAL A 371 2.81 -3.60 15.49
C VAL A 371 3.59 -2.87 14.40
N GLU A 372 3.06 -2.84 13.19
CA GLU A 372 3.65 -2.13 12.06
C GLU A 372 2.55 -1.62 11.12
N ILE A 373 2.76 -0.42 10.56
CA ILE A 373 1.89 0.14 9.55
C ILE A 373 2.43 -0.17 8.16
N ASN A 374 1.60 -0.81 7.34
CA ASN A 374 1.87 -1.03 5.93
C ASN A 374 1.05 -0.04 5.08
N ASN A 375 1.74 0.91 4.46
CA ASN A 375 1.17 1.97 3.62
C ASN A 375 1.45 1.77 2.12
N VAL A 376 1.87 0.58 1.71
CA VAL A 376 2.26 0.31 0.30
C VAL A 376 1.05 0.03 -0.58
N THR A 377 -0.12 -0.25 0.00
CA THR A 377 -1.38 -0.51 -0.71
C THR A 377 -2.32 0.69 -0.59
N GLU A 378 -3.37 0.75 -1.44
CA GLU A 378 -4.42 1.78 -1.36
C GLU A 378 -5.11 1.86 0.02
N ILE A 379 -5.18 0.73 0.71
CA ILE A 379 -5.72 0.63 2.07
C ILE A 379 -4.55 0.63 3.05
N LEU A 380 -4.53 1.59 3.96
CA LEU A 380 -3.57 1.62 5.05
C LEU A 380 -3.87 0.48 6.02
N LYS A 381 -2.89 -0.40 6.24
CA LYS A 381 -3.05 -1.59 7.06
C LYS A 381 -2.22 -1.48 8.34
N LEU A 382 -2.82 -1.87 9.46
CA LEU A 382 -2.10 -2.15 10.70
C LEU A 382 -1.94 -3.66 10.83
N ILE A 383 -0.72 -4.11 11.01
CA ILE A 383 -0.37 -5.52 11.18
C ILE A 383 0.13 -5.71 12.60
N GLU A 384 -0.29 -6.79 13.26
CA GLU A 384 0.14 -7.12 14.61
C GLU A 384 0.43 -8.62 14.78
N SER A 385 1.35 -8.94 15.68
CA SER A 385 1.62 -10.29 16.17
C SER A 385 1.15 -10.44 17.61
N CYS A 386 0.53 -11.56 17.92
CA CYS A 386 -0.18 -11.75 19.16
C CYS A 386 0.27 -13.00 19.93
N GLU A 387 0.03 -12.97 21.23
CA GLU A 387 0.29 -14.09 22.16
C GLU A 387 -0.48 -15.36 21.80
N ASP A 388 -1.65 -15.21 21.18
CA ASP A 388 -2.51 -16.31 20.74
C ASP A 388 -2.01 -17.03 19.47
N GLY A 389 -0.86 -16.66 18.95
CA GLY A 389 -0.26 -17.29 17.75
C GLY A 389 -0.87 -16.82 16.43
N ASN A 390 -1.65 -15.74 16.42
CA ASN A 390 -2.22 -15.16 15.23
C ASN A 390 -1.48 -13.90 14.79
N ILE A 391 -1.45 -13.67 13.48
CA ILE A 391 -1.22 -12.36 12.86
C ILE A 391 -2.59 -11.79 12.55
N ARG A 392 -2.85 -10.54 12.94
CA ARG A 392 -4.05 -9.79 12.57
C ARG A 392 -3.69 -8.63 11.67
N ILE A 393 -4.52 -8.40 10.68
CA ILE A 393 -4.37 -7.33 9.72
C ILE A 393 -5.65 -6.51 9.74
N TRP A 394 -5.53 -5.24 10.08
CA TRP A 394 -6.65 -4.32 10.22
C TRP A 394 -6.60 -3.25 9.15
N ASN A 395 -7.76 -2.77 8.74
CA ASN A 395 -7.84 -1.47 8.08
C ASN A 395 -7.60 -0.39 9.14
N PHE A 396 -6.54 0.40 8.98
CA PHE A 396 -6.14 1.40 9.96
C PHE A 396 -7.20 2.50 10.15
N ASP A 397 -7.81 2.94 9.04
CA ASP A 397 -8.75 4.08 9.06
C ASP A 397 -10.15 3.71 9.55
N SER A 398 -10.59 2.49 9.32
CA SER A 398 -11.93 2.03 9.76
C SER A 398 -11.92 1.20 11.04
N GLY A 399 -10.75 0.74 11.48
CA GLY A 399 -10.62 -0.18 12.62
C GLY A 399 -11.17 -1.59 12.37
N THR A 400 -11.52 -1.93 11.11
CA THR A 400 -12.09 -3.24 10.78
C THR A 400 -11.03 -4.31 10.57
N LEU A 401 -11.26 -5.52 11.07
CA LEU A 401 -10.40 -6.68 10.81
C LEU A 401 -10.51 -7.10 9.35
N LEU A 402 -9.39 -7.09 8.64
CA LEU A 402 -9.30 -7.54 7.25
C LEU A 402 -8.93 -9.02 7.15
N SER A 403 -8.01 -9.47 8.00
CA SER A 403 -7.53 -10.86 8.00
C SER A 403 -7.01 -11.27 9.36
N LYS A 404 -7.21 -12.55 9.71
CA LYS A 404 -6.64 -13.21 10.88
C LYS A 404 -6.01 -14.52 10.43
N ILE A 405 -4.72 -14.68 10.66
CA ILE A 405 -3.91 -15.79 10.16
C ILE A 405 -3.31 -16.52 11.34
N LYS A 406 -3.70 -17.78 11.54
CA LYS A 406 -3.08 -18.66 12.53
C LYS A 406 -1.72 -19.11 12.02
N VAL A 407 -0.66 -18.72 12.72
CA VAL A 407 0.73 -19.00 12.33
C VAL A 407 1.37 -20.05 13.22
N SER A 408 1.04 -20.03 14.52
CA SER A 408 1.58 -20.95 15.52
C SER A 408 0.55 -21.25 16.61
N GLU A 409 0.74 -22.33 17.35
CA GLU A 409 -0.06 -22.64 18.55
C GLU A 409 0.46 -21.92 19.80
N VAL A 410 1.60 -21.25 19.68
CA VAL A 410 2.25 -20.52 20.76
C VAL A 410 2.46 -19.07 20.38
N CYS A 411 2.90 -18.26 21.32
CA CYS A 411 3.12 -16.83 21.19
C CYS A 411 3.97 -16.44 19.98
N LEU A 412 3.53 -15.41 19.24
CA LEU A 412 4.30 -14.73 18.22
C LEU A 412 4.93 -13.46 18.80
N TYR A 413 6.16 -13.19 18.40
CA TYR A 413 6.90 -12.00 18.82
C TYR A 413 7.12 -11.01 17.67
N GLY A 414 8.38 -10.68 17.38
CA GLY A 414 8.71 -9.76 16.32
C GLY A 414 8.43 -10.32 14.93
N PHE A 415 8.04 -9.44 14.05
CA PHE A 415 7.91 -9.75 12.65
C PHE A 415 8.58 -8.67 11.78
N CYS A 416 8.73 -8.97 10.51
CA CYS A 416 9.27 -8.08 9.50
C CYS A 416 8.57 -8.28 8.17
N LEU A 417 8.02 -7.22 7.60
CA LEU A 417 7.54 -7.21 6.22
C LEU A 417 8.71 -7.36 5.26
N PHE A 418 8.80 -8.48 4.58
CA PHE A 418 9.84 -8.71 3.59
C PHE A 418 9.44 -8.09 2.25
N SER A 419 8.17 -8.20 1.90
CA SER A 419 7.55 -7.53 0.75
C SER A 419 6.06 -7.26 1.07
N ASN A 420 5.33 -6.67 0.13
CA ASN A 420 3.91 -6.33 0.31
C ASN A 420 3.03 -7.51 0.77
N ASN A 421 3.39 -8.74 0.37
CA ASN A 421 2.60 -9.94 0.65
C ASN A 421 3.33 -10.95 1.56
N TYR A 422 4.61 -10.76 1.85
CA TYR A 422 5.39 -11.71 2.62
C TYR A 422 5.87 -11.12 3.93
N LEU A 423 5.58 -11.86 5.01
CA LEU A 423 5.94 -11.50 6.36
C LEU A 423 6.77 -12.64 6.98
N TYR A 424 7.95 -12.32 7.50
CA TYR A 424 8.65 -13.21 8.40
C TYR A 424 8.22 -12.93 9.83
N VAL A 425 7.88 -13.96 10.59
CA VAL A 425 7.45 -13.85 11.98
C VAL A 425 8.19 -14.84 12.86
N GLY A 426 8.62 -14.37 14.01
CA GLY A 426 9.26 -15.14 15.06
C GLY A 426 8.26 -15.67 16.08
N SER A 427 8.54 -16.84 16.61
CA SER A 427 7.64 -17.55 17.51
C SER A 427 8.37 -18.12 18.72
N GLN A 428 7.61 -18.35 19.78
CA GLN A 428 8.06 -19.00 21.00
C GLN A 428 8.58 -20.43 20.77
N ASP A 429 8.14 -21.10 19.72
CA ASP A 429 8.58 -22.45 19.35
C ASP A 429 9.95 -22.50 18.67
N LYS A 430 10.70 -21.39 18.67
CA LYS A 430 12.06 -21.25 18.11
C LYS A 430 12.11 -21.27 16.58
N ILE A 431 10.95 -21.22 15.92
CA ILE A 431 10.81 -21.26 14.47
C ILE A 431 10.47 -19.88 13.95
N MET A 432 11.17 -19.46 12.91
CA MET A 432 10.80 -18.30 12.10
C MET A 432 9.99 -18.80 10.89
N ARG A 433 8.84 -18.18 10.63
CA ARG A 433 7.96 -18.58 9.53
C ARG A 433 7.79 -17.46 8.52
N LEU A 434 7.85 -17.83 7.25
CA LEU A 434 7.44 -16.98 6.14
C LEU A 434 5.96 -17.19 5.87
N VAL A 435 5.18 -16.16 5.99
CA VAL A 435 3.73 -16.16 5.77
C VAL A 435 3.39 -15.32 4.56
N ASP A 436 2.61 -15.86 3.63
CA ASP A 436 1.96 -15.09 2.58
C ASP A 436 0.67 -14.50 3.15
N ILE A 437 0.68 -13.21 3.45
CA ILE A 437 -0.44 -12.51 4.09
C ILE A 437 -1.61 -12.24 3.13
N SER A 438 -1.46 -12.48 1.83
CA SER A 438 -2.53 -12.31 0.87
C SER A 438 -3.52 -13.49 0.89
N ASN A 439 -3.06 -14.70 1.23
CA ASN A 439 -3.86 -15.92 1.27
C ASN A 439 -3.80 -16.65 2.62
N GLY A 440 -3.00 -16.16 3.57
CA GLY A 440 -2.88 -16.73 4.91
C GLY A 440 -2.07 -18.03 4.99
N VAL A 441 -1.23 -18.33 3.98
CA VAL A 441 -0.47 -19.59 3.89
C VAL A 441 0.92 -19.44 4.48
N ILE A 442 1.35 -20.40 5.31
CA ILE A 442 2.74 -20.53 5.75
C ILE A 442 3.54 -21.14 4.59
N VAL A 443 4.42 -20.33 4.02
CA VAL A 443 5.21 -20.69 2.82
C VAL A 443 6.45 -21.50 3.19
N LYS A 444 7.12 -21.13 4.29
CA LYS A 444 8.37 -21.74 4.74
C LYS A 444 8.50 -21.63 6.26
N SER A 445 9.14 -22.62 6.86
CA SER A 445 9.54 -22.61 8.26
C SER A 445 11.07 -22.73 8.35
N LEU A 446 11.69 -21.82 9.06
CA LEU A 446 13.15 -21.71 9.20
C LEU A 446 13.55 -22.05 10.63
N GLN A 447 14.41 -23.03 10.78
CA GLN A 447 14.99 -23.46 12.05
C GLN A 447 16.45 -23.00 12.11
N GLY A 448 16.94 -22.68 13.31
CA GLY A 448 18.32 -22.24 13.50
C GLY A 448 18.55 -21.57 14.84
N HIS A 449 17.50 -21.05 15.47
CA HIS A 449 17.56 -20.50 16.83
C HIS A 449 17.46 -21.62 17.87
N LYS A 450 18.21 -21.43 18.96
CA LYS A 450 18.18 -22.34 20.13
C LYS A 450 17.03 -22.03 21.07
N ASP A 451 16.47 -20.83 20.95
CA ASP A 451 15.37 -20.35 21.78
C ASP A 451 14.39 -19.49 20.96
N GLN A 452 13.38 -18.93 21.63
CA GLN A 452 12.30 -18.11 21.05
C GLN A 452 12.85 -17.00 20.14
N VAL A 453 12.27 -16.83 18.97
CA VAL A 453 12.70 -15.79 18.01
C VAL A 453 11.98 -14.49 18.32
N LEU A 454 12.71 -13.51 18.86
CA LEU A 454 12.13 -12.27 19.37
C LEU A 454 12.14 -11.13 18.36
N THR A 455 13.22 -10.98 17.61
CA THR A 455 13.42 -9.83 16.71
C THR A 455 13.85 -10.29 15.35
N ILE A 456 13.23 -9.74 14.32
CA ILE A 456 13.54 -9.96 12.92
C ILE A 456 13.65 -8.60 12.25
N LYS A 457 14.72 -8.36 11.49
CA LYS A 457 14.94 -7.15 10.71
C LYS A 457 15.41 -7.50 9.32
N LYS A 458 14.82 -6.85 8.31
CA LYS A 458 15.28 -6.90 6.93
C LYS A 458 16.39 -5.87 6.74
N ILE A 459 17.42 -6.27 6.01
CA ILE A 459 18.52 -5.42 5.60
C ILE A 459 18.83 -5.61 4.11
N GLU A 460 19.46 -4.62 3.52
CA GLU A 460 20.07 -4.70 2.19
C GLU A 460 21.59 -4.79 2.35
N HIS A 461 22.14 -5.97 2.14
CA HIS A 461 23.59 -6.24 2.26
C HIS A 461 24.27 -6.10 0.90
N ALA A 462 25.40 -5.41 0.82
CA ALA A 462 26.08 -5.13 -0.46
C ALA A 462 26.43 -6.40 -1.26
N GLN A 463 26.82 -7.47 -0.58
CA GLN A 463 27.18 -8.74 -1.21
C GLN A 463 25.97 -9.66 -1.45
N TYR A 464 25.03 -9.74 -0.49
CA TYR A 464 23.99 -10.78 -0.49
C TYR A 464 22.62 -10.25 -0.88
N GLY A 465 22.47 -8.93 -1.09
CA GLY A 465 21.17 -8.29 -1.36
C GLY A 465 20.27 -8.28 -0.15
N GLU A 466 18.99 -8.55 -0.36
CA GLU A 466 17.99 -8.59 0.73
C GLU A 466 18.24 -9.78 1.66
N CYS A 467 18.49 -9.48 2.93
CA CYS A 467 18.82 -10.44 3.99
C CYS A 467 17.92 -10.21 5.22
N LEU A 468 17.93 -11.18 6.12
CA LEU A 468 17.34 -11.02 7.45
C LEU A 468 18.40 -11.11 8.52
N ILE A 469 18.25 -10.29 9.54
CA ILE A 469 18.97 -10.40 10.80
C ILE A 469 17.97 -10.72 11.90
N THR A 470 18.28 -11.71 12.71
CA THR A 470 17.36 -12.22 13.74
C THR A 470 18.08 -12.47 15.05
N GLN A 471 17.30 -12.44 16.12
CA GLN A 471 17.77 -12.75 17.47
C GLN A 471 16.77 -13.64 18.18
N GLY A 472 17.28 -14.65 18.88
CA GLY A 472 16.53 -15.45 19.87
C GLY A 472 16.71 -14.93 21.29
N TRP A 473 15.88 -15.41 22.23
CA TRP A 473 15.91 -14.95 23.63
C TRP A 473 17.24 -15.25 24.32
N VAL A 474 17.68 -16.51 24.32
CA VAL A 474 18.90 -16.97 24.98
C VAL A 474 19.99 -17.34 23.97
N ASP A 475 19.78 -17.00 22.69
CA ASP A 475 20.82 -17.14 21.69
C ASP A 475 21.89 -16.07 21.92
N ASP A 476 23.10 -16.51 22.19
CA ASP A 476 24.24 -15.63 22.43
C ASP A 476 24.70 -14.89 21.17
N GLN A 477 24.00 -15.10 20.06
CA GLN A 477 24.42 -14.60 18.75
C GLN A 477 23.24 -14.11 17.92
N ILE A 478 23.53 -13.08 17.15
CA ILE A 478 22.64 -12.58 16.11
C ILE A 478 22.89 -13.40 14.84
N LYS A 479 21.83 -13.82 14.17
CA LYS A 479 21.91 -14.68 12.97
C LYS A 479 21.66 -13.88 11.69
N LEU A 480 22.49 -14.12 10.68
CA LEU A 480 22.34 -13.60 9.34
C LEU A 480 21.77 -14.68 8.42
N TRP A 481 20.65 -14.37 7.77
CA TRP A 481 19.97 -15.23 6.81
C TRP A 481 20.03 -14.57 5.44
N VAL A 482 20.45 -15.33 4.46
CA VAL A 482 20.66 -14.83 3.09
C VAL A 482 19.96 -15.73 2.09
N ASN A 483 19.74 -15.20 0.90
CA ASN A 483 19.35 -16.03 -0.22
C ASN A 483 20.59 -16.79 -0.72
N LYS A 484 20.53 -18.13 -0.66
CA LYS A 484 21.64 -18.99 -1.12
C LYS A 484 22.01 -18.83 -2.58
N ASN A 485 21.09 -18.33 -3.40
CA ASN A 485 21.38 -18.06 -4.80
C ASN A 485 22.29 -16.82 -4.99
N ASN A 486 22.50 -16.04 -3.92
CA ASN A 486 23.34 -14.84 -3.92
C ASN A 486 24.71 -15.08 -3.24
N CYS A 487 25.00 -16.32 -2.77
CA CYS A 487 26.25 -16.70 -2.09
C CYS A 487 27.34 -17.17 -3.05
#